data_25b78dd791f0e448b5488079832f0e86
#
_entry.id   25b78dd791f0e448b5488079832f0e86
#
_cell.length_a   1.000
_cell.length_b   1.000
_cell.length_c   1.000
_cell.angle_alpha   90.00
_cell.angle_beta   90.00
_cell.angle_gamma   90.00
#
_symmetry.space_group_name_H-M   'P 1'
#
loop_
_entity.id
_entity.type
_entity.pdbx_description
1 polymer ?
#
loop_
_entity_poly.entity_id
_entity_poly.type
_entity_poly.pdbx_seq_one_letter_code
_entity_poly.pdbx_strand_id
1 'polypeptide(L)'
;MITGCSNVPTRKIELADLNAEQLDRLNREALALASERLEKMIENARNNPESSKYLASDLFLKANMSLLEGDYTTASVLFKYVTDLVPEDSYVQKKYAISLIRMGALEESKIVLSKLYQIHKEEKVGMILAGVYTGLDEEKNARALYQSLLVKNPANEDACIFLSKAYAMEKEMTRAINQLNKCAKANPKSGIYDYYLGKLSIDQGKVNKALEFFARANRKQPDLNQAVNALGIIYEDREQFASAIKVYENYLKIDPTDSSILNRMVQVLFSREKYQEVIPYAERLSDLEPENLNLKVKLGVLYTDAKKFPEAISIFKDLLAVAPQSDKILYYLGAIFQEIKEFQNSIEYFNQIPSSSGLYTDSAIQMANMLSTLAQVEHFDGEGDKWQKQFFGLLNKTMLENQDLITEFSVIKAGFYEGVGQYKKAMEAMSYAQENKNFSTNHKYYLASLYEKEKKYEESTKLIMSILDKEPKNAQAWNFLGYSMLLRENSIDQAYEFIQTALKINPNDGYIRDTLGWYFYKKGEVKKALGHLLYAHSKVPDDVDILKHLAIIHTEMNENKKAKSYLERALKHVRSQNDKKEIMASIEKLESDRLPASDEIDE
;
A
#
# COMPACT_ATOMS: atom_id res chain seq x y z
N MET A 1 -78.34 -4.15 -39.82
CA MET A 1 -78.91 -5.12 -38.89
C MET A 1 -78.16 -6.40 -39.14
N ILE A 2 -77.41 -6.91 -38.28
CA ILE A 2 -77.63 -7.52 -36.98
C ILE A 2 -76.30 -7.51 -36.23
N THR A 3 -76.38 -7.01 -35.07
CA THR A 3 -75.53 -7.08 -33.92
C THR A 3 -75.25 -8.53 -33.47
N GLY A 4 -74.03 -8.77 -33.10
CA GLY A 4 -73.57 -9.99 -32.43
C GLY A 4 -72.26 -9.76 -31.69
N CYS A 5 -72.26 -8.92 -30.63
CA CYS A 5 -71.16 -8.86 -29.64
C CYS A 5 -71.21 -10.13 -28.80
N SER A 6 -70.20 -10.96 -28.91
CA SER A 6 -69.89 -11.95 -27.88
C SER A 6 -68.91 -11.38 -26.91
N ASN A 7 -69.35 -11.05 -25.71
CA ASN A 7 -68.54 -10.71 -24.55
C ASN A 7 -67.72 -11.93 -24.13
N VAL A 8 -66.41 -11.90 -24.44
CA VAL A 8 -65.44 -12.75 -23.76
C VAL A 8 -64.86 -11.90 -22.65
N PRO A 9 -64.99 -12.29 -21.38
CA PRO A 9 -64.34 -11.52 -20.30
C PRO A 9 -62.82 -11.66 -20.40
N THR A 10 -62.18 -10.63 -20.90
CA THR A 10 -60.71 -10.48 -20.77
C THR A 10 -60.39 -10.23 -19.30
N ARG A 11 -60.08 -11.29 -18.57
CA ARG A 11 -59.44 -11.17 -17.26
C ARG A 11 -58.06 -10.53 -17.53
N LYS A 12 -57.89 -9.26 -17.16
CA LYS A 12 -56.57 -8.64 -17.03
C LYS A 12 -55.84 -9.35 -15.89
N ILE A 13 -54.97 -10.30 -16.22
CA ILE A 13 -54.04 -10.86 -15.27
C ILE A 13 -52.95 -9.80 -15.11
N GLU A 14 -52.86 -9.18 -13.93
CA GLU A 14 -51.74 -8.29 -13.62
C GLU A 14 -50.49 -9.15 -13.46
N LEU A 15 -49.41 -8.82 -14.21
CA LEU A 15 -48.12 -9.52 -14.19
C LEU A 15 -47.48 -9.61 -12.79
N ALA A 16 -47.95 -8.76 -11.87
CA ALA A 16 -47.48 -8.73 -10.48
C ALA A 16 -47.97 -9.90 -9.61
N ASP A 17 -49.04 -10.63 -10.03
CA ASP A 17 -49.64 -11.71 -9.24
C ASP A 17 -49.16 -13.12 -9.63
N LEU A 18 -48.21 -13.24 -10.57
CA LEU A 18 -47.69 -14.50 -11.07
C LEU A 18 -46.46 -14.94 -10.29
N ASN A 19 -46.43 -16.21 -9.88
CA ASN A 19 -45.22 -16.80 -9.34
C ASN A 19 -44.19 -17.07 -10.48
N ALA A 20 -42.93 -17.30 -10.12
CA ALA A 20 -41.81 -17.47 -11.07
C ALA A 20 -42.07 -18.61 -12.09
N GLU A 21 -42.77 -19.69 -11.70
CA GLU A 21 -43.06 -20.84 -12.54
C GLU A 21 -44.18 -20.52 -13.57
N GLN A 22 -45.16 -19.73 -13.17
CA GLN A 22 -46.24 -19.25 -14.06
C GLN A 22 -45.70 -18.22 -15.07
N LEU A 23 -44.76 -17.37 -14.64
CA LEU A 23 -44.10 -16.39 -15.52
C LEU A 23 -43.21 -17.11 -16.57
N ASP A 24 -42.47 -18.12 -16.17
CA ASP A 24 -41.63 -18.92 -17.04
C ASP A 24 -42.46 -19.74 -18.06
N ARG A 25 -43.61 -20.27 -17.65
CA ARG A 25 -44.54 -20.93 -18.53
C ARG A 25 -45.16 -19.99 -19.56
N LEU A 26 -45.62 -18.80 -19.15
CA LEU A 26 -46.14 -17.77 -20.04
C LEU A 26 -45.09 -17.26 -21.04
N ASN A 27 -43.87 -17.09 -20.59
CA ASN A 27 -42.76 -16.70 -21.46
C ASN A 27 -42.46 -17.79 -22.50
N ARG A 28 -42.49 -19.08 -22.14
CA ARG A 28 -42.34 -20.20 -23.08
C ARG A 28 -43.46 -20.26 -24.09
N GLU A 29 -44.72 -20.09 -23.66
CA GLU A 29 -45.91 -20.08 -24.54
C GLU A 29 -45.86 -18.87 -25.51
N ALA A 30 -45.46 -17.68 -25.03
CA ALA A 30 -45.31 -16.48 -25.84
C ALA A 30 -44.19 -16.63 -26.88
N LEU A 31 -43.06 -17.22 -26.51
CA LEU A 31 -41.95 -17.53 -27.39
C LEU A 31 -42.35 -18.56 -28.49
N ALA A 32 -43.08 -19.61 -28.12
CA ALA A 32 -43.57 -20.59 -29.06
C ALA A 32 -44.54 -19.98 -30.10
N LEU A 33 -45.46 -19.13 -29.63
CA LEU A 33 -46.40 -18.42 -30.51
C LEU A 33 -45.70 -17.42 -31.44
N ALA A 34 -44.66 -16.70 -30.91
CA ALA A 34 -43.85 -15.78 -31.70
C ALA A 34 -43.05 -16.51 -32.77
N SER A 35 -42.50 -17.70 -32.44
CA SER A 35 -41.78 -18.56 -33.38
C SER A 35 -42.70 -19.05 -34.48
N GLU A 36 -43.87 -19.56 -34.15
CA GLU A 36 -44.85 -20.03 -35.16
C GLU A 36 -45.29 -18.91 -36.11
N ARG A 37 -45.52 -17.70 -35.57
CA ARG A 37 -45.87 -16.53 -36.40
C ARG A 37 -44.71 -16.14 -37.33
N LEU A 38 -43.50 -16.15 -36.81
CA LEU A 38 -42.33 -15.83 -37.62
C LEU A 38 -42.10 -16.86 -38.73
N GLU A 39 -42.25 -18.14 -38.44
CA GLU A 39 -42.17 -19.20 -39.47
C GLU A 39 -43.19 -19.03 -40.60
N LYS A 40 -44.47 -18.71 -40.26
CA LYS A 40 -45.50 -18.41 -41.26
C LYS A 40 -45.17 -17.16 -42.08
N MET A 41 -44.59 -16.11 -41.44
CA MET A 41 -44.16 -14.92 -42.17
C MET A 41 -43.03 -15.24 -43.16
N ILE A 42 -42.08 -16.09 -42.77
CA ILE A 42 -40.96 -16.53 -43.60
C ILE A 42 -41.47 -17.37 -44.79
N GLU A 43 -42.35 -18.31 -44.54
CA GLU A 43 -42.96 -19.15 -45.58
C GLU A 43 -43.69 -18.30 -46.63
N ASN A 44 -44.50 -17.33 -46.18
CA ASN A 44 -45.17 -16.39 -47.06
C ASN A 44 -44.21 -15.49 -47.85
N ALA A 45 -43.11 -15.04 -47.19
CA ALA A 45 -42.11 -14.19 -47.83
C ALA A 45 -41.31 -14.90 -48.90
N ARG A 46 -40.99 -16.18 -48.75
CA ARG A 46 -40.21 -16.99 -49.73
C ARG A 46 -40.79 -16.94 -51.16
N ASN A 47 -42.10 -16.76 -51.30
CA ASN A 47 -42.76 -16.71 -52.60
C ASN A 47 -42.76 -15.30 -53.23
N ASN A 48 -42.21 -14.27 -52.55
CA ASN A 48 -42.13 -12.89 -53.05
C ASN A 48 -40.78 -12.30 -52.75
N PRO A 49 -39.91 -12.05 -53.78
CA PRO A 49 -38.54 -11.55 -53.61
C PRO A 49 -38.43 -10.20 -52.85
N GLU A 50 -39.41 -9.28 -53.02
CA GLU A 50 -39.40 -7.98 -52.29
C GLU A 50 -39.74 -8.20 -50.82
N SER A 51 -40.72 -9.01 -50.55
CA SER A 51 -41.10 -9.37 -49.16
C SER A 51 -39.97 -10.10 -48.44
N SER A 52 -39.27 -11.03 -49.15
CA SER A 52 -38.09 -11.68 -48.62
C SER A 52 -36.98 -10.72 -48.24
N LYS A 53 -36.66 -9.76 -49.09
CA LYS A 53 -35.62 -8.78 -48.81
C LYS A 53 -35.99 -7.86 -47.63
N TYR A 54 -37.26 -7.40 -47.58
CA TYR A 54 -37.73 -6.56 -46.49
C TYR A 54 -37.65 -7.29 -45.14
N LEU A 55 -38.23 -8.51 -45.11
CA LEU A 55 -38.21 -9.33 -43.89
C LEU A 55 -36.78 -9.71 -43.46
N ALA A 56 -35.92 -10.07 -44.42
CA ALA A 56 -34.54 -10.35 -44.15
C ALA A 56 -33.78 -9.15 -43.52
N SER A 57 -34.08 -7.92 -44.01
CA SER A 57 -33.46 -6.72 -43.48
C SER A 57 -33.92 -6.43 -42.04
N ASP A 58 -35.22 -6.58 -41.73
CA ASP A 58 -35.78 -6.38 -40.38
C ASP A 58 -35.18 -7.41 -39.41
N LEU A 59 -35.19 -8.70 -39.79
CA LEU A 59 -34.62 -9.77 -38.94
C LEU A 59 -33.12 -9.61 -38.77
N PHE A 60 -32.41 -9.15 -39.78
CA PHE A 60 -30.97 -8.91 -39.71
C PHE A 60 -30.63 -7.80 -38.71
N LEU A 61 -31.39 -6.71 -38.67
CA LEU A 61 -31.23 -5.64 -37.69
C LEU A 61 -31.46 -6.16 -36.26
N LYS A 62 -32.54 -6.89 -36.04
CA LYS A 62 -32.86 -7.50 -34.75
C LYS A 62 -31.81 -8.50 -34.31
N ALA A 63 -31.30 -9.34 -35.23
CA ALA A 63 -30.22 -10.27 -34.94
C ALA A 63 -28.91 -9.57 -34.53
N ASN A 64 -28.57 -8.45 -35.19
CA ASN A 64 -27.41 -7.66 -34.76
C ASN A 64 -27.62 -6.97 -33.40
N MET A 65 -28.81 -6.51 -33.06
CA MET A 65 -29.12 -5.97 -31.75
C MET A 65 -28.93 -7.04 -30.67
N SER A 66 -29.54 -8.22 -30.84
CA SER A 66 -29.35 -9.35 -29.92
C SER A 66 -27.87 -9.75 -29.78
N LEU A 67 -27.10 -9.71 -30.87
CA LEU A 67 -25.66 -9.99 -30.85
C LEU A 67 -24.89 -8.96 -30.02
N LEU A 68 -25.25 -7.68 -30.09
CA LEU A 68 -24.63 -6.59 -29.30
C LEU A 68 -25.01 -6.67 -27.81
N GLU A 69 -26.24 -7.10 -27.52
CA GLU A 69 -26.75 -7.31 -26.16
C GLU A 69 -26.20 -8.58 -25.50
N GLY A 70 -25.49 -9.43 -26.26
CA GLY A 70 -24.94 -10.69 -25.77
C GLY A 70 -25.92 -11.86 -25.78
N ASP A 71 -27.15 -11.68 -26.31
CA ASP A 71 -28.11 -12.76 -26.53
C ASP A 71 -27.79 -13.52 -27.84
N TYR A 72 -26.75 -14.35 -27.73
CA TYR A 72 -26.25 -15.12 -28.89
C TYR A 72 -27.24 -16.18 -29.36
N THR A 73 -28.11 -16.65 -28.47
CA THR A 73 -29.14 -17.64 -28.80
C THR A 73 -30.18 -17.05 -29.76
N THR A 74 -30.78 -15.93 -29.36
CA THR A 74 -31.75 -15.21 -30.22
C THR A 74 -31.08 -14.74 -31.51
N ALA A 75 -29.85 -14.19 -31.42
CA ALA A 75 -29.09 -13.77 -32.60
C ALA A 75 -28.91 -14.91 -33.61
N SER A 76 -28.52 -16.12 -33.16
CA SER A 76 -28.30 -17.27 -34.04
C SER A 76 -29.58 -17.74 -34.72
N VAL A 77 -30.68 -17.79 -34.01
CA VAL A 77 -32.01 -18.16 -34.58
C VAL A 77 -32.45 -17.15 -35.64
N LEU A 78 -32.35 -15.85 -35.33
CA LEU A 78 -32.72 -14.80 -36.27
C LEU A 78 -31.81 -14.79 -37.51
N PHE A 79 -30.48 -14.92 -37.34
CA PHE A 79 -29.55 -15.03 -38.50
C PHE A 79 -29.83 -16.28 -39.34
N LYS A 80 -30.22 -17.40 -38.75
CA LYS A 80 -30.62 -18.59 -39.48
C LYS A 80 -31.79 -18.28 -40.42
N TYR A 81 -32.85 -17.64 -39.91
CA TYR A 81 -33.98 -17.22 -40.72
C TYR A 81 -33.60 -16.23 -41.81
N VAL A 82 -32.68 -15.30 -41.54
CA VAL A 82 -32.16 -14.41 -42.59
C VAL A 82 -31.41 -15.21 -43.69
N THR A 83 -30.58 -16.20 -43.29
CA THR A 83 -29.90 -17.07 -44.30
C THR A 83 -30.88 -17.88 -45.12
N ASP A 84 -32.02 -18.28 -44.55
CA ASP A 84 -33.07 -18.98 -45.29
C ASP A 84 -33.81 -18.10 -46.33
N LEU A 85 -33.90 -16.78 -46.05
CA LEU A 85 -34.52 -15.80 -46.94
C LEU A 85 -33.56 -15.26 -48.01
N VAL A 86 -32.27 -15.18 -47.71
CA VAL A 86 -31.21 -14.68 -48.61
C VAL A 86 -29.99 -15.62 -48.61
N PRO A 87 -30.13 -16.86 -49.15
CA PRO A 87 -29.12 -17.90 -49.01
C PRO A 87 -27.78 -17.60 -49.73
N GLU A 88 -27.78 -16.69 -50.70
CA GLU A 88 -26.58 -16.30 -51.44
C GLU A 88 -25.75 -15.21 -50.74
N ASP A 89 -26.27 -14.61 -49.66
CA ASP A 89 -25.56 -13.54 -48.95
C ASP A 89 -24.47 -14.08 -48.03
N SER A 90 -23.24 -14.02 -48.50
CA SER A 90 -22.07 -14.51 -47.75
C SER A 90 -21.81 -13.74 -46.45
N TYR A 91 -22.22 -12.48 -46.37
CA TYR A 91 -22.06 -11.67 -45.17
C TYR A 91 -23.01 -12.12 -44.05
N VAL A 92 -24.27 -12.42 -44.43
CA VAL A 92 -25.28 -12.97 -43.50
C VAL A 92 -24.83 -14.33 -42.98
N GLN A 93 -24.37 -15.22 -43.88
CA GLN A 93 -23.86 -16.53 -43.51
C GLN A 93 -22.66 -16.45 -42.54
N LYS A 94 -21.76 -15.49 -42.74
CA LYS A 94 -20.66 -15.22 -41.78
C LYS A 94 -21.19 -14.78 -40.40
N LYS A 95 -22.16 -13.87 -40.37
CA LYS A 95 -22.76 -13.41 -39.12
C LYS A 95 -23.45 -14.57 -38.39
N TYR A 96 -24.18 -15.40 -39.10
CA TYR A 96 -24.78 -16.61 -38.54
C TYR A 96 -23.73 -17.53 -37.93
N ALA A 97 -22.68 -17.85 -38.65
CA ALA A 97 -21.61 -18.69 -38.15
C ALA A 97 -20.91 -18.09 -36.91
N ILE A 98 -20.71 -16.75 -36.86
CA ILE A 98 -20.15 -16.08 -35.71
C ILE A 98 -21.09 -16.16 -34.49
N SER A 99 -22.41 -16.00 -34.69
CA SER A 99 -23.37 -16.14 -33.58
C SER A 99 -23.36 -17.56 -33.01
N LEU A 100 -23.25 -18.58 -33.87
CA LEU A 100 -23.11 -19.98 -33.45
C LEU A 100 -21.83 -20.21 -32.64
N ILE A 101 -20.68 -19.62 -33.03
CA ILE A 101 -19.43 -19.68 -32.26
C ILE A 101 -19.62 -19.06 -30.88
N ARG A 102 -20.25 -17.89 -30.82
CA ARG A 102 -20.49 -17.19 -29.57
C ARG A 102 -21.42 -17.96 -28.61
N MET A 103 -22.37 -18.70 -29.16
CA MET A 103 -23.28 -19.59 -28.43
C MET A 103 -22.62 -20.93 -28.03
N GLY A 104 -21.44 -21.24 -28.57
CA GLY A 104 -20.75 -22.53 -28.35
C GLY A 104 -21.14 -23.66 -29.32
N ALA A 105 -22.01 -23.42 -30.31
CA ALA A 105 -22.44 -24.38 -31.29
C ALA A 105 -21.41 -24.54 -32.42
N LEU A 106 -20.21 -25.04 -32.07
CA LEU A 106 -19.06 -25.08 -32.98
C LEU A 106 -19.27 -26.05 -34.15
N GLU A 107 -19.93 -27.19 -33.94
CA GLU A 107 -20.22 -28.17 -34.99
C GLU A 107 -21.12 -27.58 -36.09
N GLU A 108 -22.19 -26.86 -35.71
CA GLU A 108 -23.08 -26.20 -36.65
C GLU A 108 -22.35 -25.07 -37.40
N SER A 109 -21.57 -24.27 -36.70
CA SER A 109 -20.74 -23.22 -37.29
C SER A 109 -19.75 -23.81 -38.33
N LYS A 110 -19.11 -24.95 -38.02
CA LYS A 110 -18.23 -25.67 -38.94
C LYS A 110 -18.91 -25.98 -40.27
N ILE A 111 -20.16 -26.49 -40.24
CA ILE A 111 -20.93 -26.82 -41.43
C ILE A 111 -21.15 -25.59 -42.29
N VAL A 112 -21.61 -24.49 -41.70
CA VAL A 112 -21.86 -23.23 -42.40
C VAL A 112 -20.59 -22.66 -43.02
N LEU A 113 -19.52 -22.57 -42.22
CA LEU A 113 -18.25 -22.00 -42.65
C LEU A 113 -17.55 -22.86 -43.71
N SER A 114 -17.66 -24.19 -43.61
CA SER A 114 -17.07 -25.10 -44.61
C SER A 114 -17.71 -24.90 -46.00
N LYS A 115 -19.04 -24.82 -46.07
CA LYS A 115 -19.76 -24.52 -47.31
C LYS A 115 -19.35 -23.17 -47.86
N LEU A 116 -19.38 -22.13 -47.01
CA LEU A 116 -19.02 -20.76 -47.38
C LEU A 116 -17.58 -20.67 -47.91
N TYR A 117 -16.64 -21.34 -47.23
CA TYR A 117 -15.23 -21.36 -47.66
C TYR A 117 -15.00 -22.14 -48.93
N GLN A 118 -15.74 -23.22 -49.18
CA GLN A 118 -15.66 -23.97 -50.44
C GLN A 118 -16.05 -23.11 -51.63
N ILE A 119 -17.09 -22.27 -51.48
CA ILE A 119 -17.62 -21.44 -52.58
C ILE A 119 -16.71 -20.23 -52.82
N HIS A 120 -16.41 -19.45 -51.78
CA HIS A 120 -15.80 -18.12 -51.94
C HIS A 120 -14.28 -18.12 -51.72
N LYS A 121 -13.70 -19.12 -51.03
CA LYS A 121 -12.26 -19.21 -50.70
C LYS A 121 -11.73 -17.93 -50.02
N GLU A 122 -12.61 -17.18 -49.31
CA GLU A 122 -12.26 -15.93 -48.63
C GLU A 122 -11.33 -16.23 -47.45
N GLU A 123 -10.22 -15.48 -47.34
CA GLU A 123 -9.20 -15.65 -46.29
C GLU A 123 -9.79 -15.54 -44.88
N LYS A 124 -10.63 -14.52 -44.66
CA LYS A 124 -11.27 -14.29 -43.33
C LYS A 124 -12.17 -15.46 -42.92
N VAL A 125 -12.94 -16.03 -43.86
CA VAL A 125 -13.77 -17.21 -43.59
C VAL A 125 -12.89 -18.42 -43.28
N GLY A 126 -11.81 -18.61 -44.02
CA GLY A 126 -10.85 -19.67 -43.76
C GLY A 126 -10.20 -19.56 -42.38
N MET A 127 -9.86 -18.34 -41.94
CA MET A 127 -9.31 -18.12 -40.60
C MET A 127 -10.31 -18.48 -39.50
N ILE A 128 -11.58 -18.06 -39.63
CA ILE A 128 -12.64 -18.41 -38.67
C ILE A 128 -12.87 -19.91 -38.61
N LEU A 129 -12.95 -20.56 -39.79
CA LEU A 129 -13.13 -22.01 -39.89
C LEU A 129 -11.95 -22.78 -39.25
N ALA A 130 -10.72 -22.34 -39.46
CA ALA A 130 -9.56 -22.95 -38.86
C ALA A 130 -9.59 -22.81 -37.30
N GLY A 131 -10.06 -21.67 -36.80
CA GLY A 131 -10.33 -21.47 -35.37
C GLY A 131 -11.40 -22.41 -34.83
N VAL A 132 -12.48 -22.64 -35.58
CA VAL A 132 -13.54 -23.60 -35.22
C VAL A 132 -12.99 -25.02 -35.18
N TYR A 133 -12.18 -25.42 -36.16
CA TYR A 133 -11.50 -26.73 -36.13
C TYR A 133 -10.62 -26.89 -34.89
N THR A 134 -9.91 -25.81 -34.48
CA THR A 134 -9.10 -25.82 -33.25
C THR A 134 -9.99 -25.99 -32.02
N GLY A 135 -11.13 -25.30 -31.96
CA GLY A 135 -12.08 -25.39 -30.84
C GLY A 135 -12.80 -26.74 -30.73
N LEU A 136 -12.81 -27.52 -31.82
CA LEU A 136 -13.37 -28.88 -31.87
C LEU A 136 -12.28 -29.98 -31.74
N ASP A 137 -11.05 -29.60 -31.37
CA ASP A 137 -9.89 -30.50 -31.30
C ASP A 137 -9.57 -31.24 -32.63
N GLU A 138 -10.05 -30.69 -33.77
CA GLU A 138 -9.76 -31.19 -35.11
C GLU A 138 -8.42 -30.64 -35.65
N GLU A 139 -7.34 -30.86 -34.89
CA GLU A 139 -6.03 -30.25 -35.14
C GLU A 139 -5.48 -30.45 -36.56
N LYS A 140 -5.69 -31.64 -37.17
CA LYS A 140 -5.23 -31.94 -38.53
C LYS A 140 -5.92 -31.04 -39.57
N ASN A 141 -7.23 -30.82 -39.43
CA ASN A 141 -8.01 -29.97 -40.32
C ASN A 141 -7.64 -28.49 -40.14
N ALA A 142 -7.52 -28.03 -38.89
CA ALA A 142 -7.08 -26.68 -38.57
C ALA A 142 -5.71 -26.38 -39.20
N ARG A 143 -4.73 -27.26 -38.99
CA ARG A 143 -3.37 -27.11 -39.52
C ARG A 143 -3.34 -27.08 -41.04
N ALA A 144 -4.02 -28.01 -41.69
CA ALA A 144 -4.09 -28.06 -43.17
C ALA A 144 -4.67 -26.74 -43.72
N LEU A 145 -5.69 -26.20 -43.07
CA LEU A 145 -6.31 -24.94 -43.49
C LEU A 145 -5.38 -23.74 -43.24
N TYR A 146 -4.74 -23.63 -42.09
CA TYR A 146 -3.76 -22.55 -41.82
C TYR A 146 -2.59 -22.62 -42.81
N GLN A 147 -2.09 -23.83 -43.16
CA GLN A 147 -1.05 -24.00 -44.17
C GLN A 147 -1.51 -23.49 -45.53
N SER A 148 -2.75 -23.84 -45.95
CA SER A 148 -3.30 -23.40 -47.24
C SER A 148 -3.47 -21.87 -47.29
N LEU A 149 -3.86 -21.24 -46.19
CA LEU A 149 -3.97 -19.78 -46.07
C LEU A 149 -2.60 -19.12 -46.20
N LEU A 150 -1.56 -19.66 -45.57
CA LEU A 150 -0.19 -19.13 -45.64
C LEU A 150 0.48 -19.33 -46.98
N VAL A 151 0.06 -20.34 -47.79
CA VAL A 151 0.50 -20.47 -49.19
C VAL A 151 -0.04 -19.30 -50.03
N LYS A 152 -1.27 -18.83 -49.75
CA LYS A 152 -1.90 -17.72 -50.48
C LYS A 152 -1.42 -16.36 -49.97
N ASN A 153 -1.31 -16.23 -48.67
CA ASN A 153 -0.86 -15.00 -48.00
C ASN A 153 0.21 -15.33 -46.95
N PRO A 154 1.50 -15.38 -47.32
CA PRO A 154 2.59 -15.67 -46.40
C PRO A 154 2.77 -14.65 -45.27
N ALA A 155 2.15 -13.46 -45.41
CA ALA A 155 2.20 -12.39 -44.44
C ALA A 155 1.04 -12.41 -43.41
N ASN A 156 0.12 -13.39 -43.51
CA ASN A 156 -0.97 -13.54 -42.55
C ASN A 156 -0.42 -13.91 -41.16
N GLU A 157 -0.45 -12.91 -40.24
CA GLU A 157 0.13 -13.04 -38.90
C GLU A 157 -0.59 -14.10 -38.08
N ASP A 158 -1.92 -14.06 -38.04
CA ASP A 158 -2.73 -14.98 -37.24
C ASP A 158 -2.53 -16.42 -37.66
N ALA A 159 -2.60 -16.71 -38.97
CA ALA A 159 -2.38 -18.05 -39.50
C ALA A 159 -0.97 -18.56 -39.14
N CYS A 160 0.03 -17.69 -39.20
CA CYS A 160 1.40 -18.03 -38.83
C CYS A 160 1.54 -18.38 -37.36
N ILE A 161 0.96 -17.56 -36.50
CA ILE A 161 1.01 -17.73 -35.04
C ILE A 161 0.29 -19.03 -34.65
N PHE A 162 -0.93 -19.24 -35.15
CA PHE A 162 -1.71 -20.45 -34.84
C PHE A 162 -1.01 -21.72 -35.31
N LEU A 163 -0.49 -21.72 -36.54
CA LEU A 163 0.26 -22.85 -37.07
C LEU A 163 1.52 -23.14 -36.26
N SER A 164 2.23 -22.10 -35.87
CA SER A 164 3.42 -22.23 -35.02
C SER A 164 3.09 -22.76 -33.64
N LYS A 165 2.00 -22.28 -33.02
CA LYS A 165 1.50 -22.79 -31.73
C LYS A 165 1.12 -24.28 -31.84
N ALA A 166 0.41 -24.68 -32.91
CA ALA A 166 0.04 -26.08 -33.13
C ALA A 166 1.28 -26.97 -33.16
N TYR A 167 2.33 -26.57 -33.91
CA TYR A 167 3.59 -27.32 -33.92
C TYR A 167 4.27 -27.37 -32.54
N ALA A 168 4.20 -26.28 -31.77
CA ALA A 168 4.79 -26.25 -30.42
C ALA A 168 4.05 -27.18 -29.46
N MET A 169 2.72 -27.24 -29.51
CA MET A 169 1.89 -28.15 -28.71
C MET A 169 2.21 -29.60 -29.00
N GLU A 170 2.45 -29.95 -30.27
CA GLU A 170 2.89 -31.29 -30.72
C GLU A 170 4.38 -31.57 -30.40
N LYS A 171 5.06 -30.66 -29.65
CA LYS A 171 6.50 -30.75 -29.34
C LYS A 171 7.42 -30.66 -30.56
N GLU A 172 6.92 -30.25 -31.72
CA GLU A 172 7.67 -30.06 -32.95
C GLU A 172 8.33 -28.68 -33.01
N MET A 173 9.13 -28.35 -32.00
CA MET A 173 9.71 -27.00 -31.79
C MET A 173 10.49 -26.46 -32.98
N THR A 174 11.20 -27.36 -33.70
CA THR A 174 11.96 -26.96 -34.91
C THR A 174 11.03 -26.48 -36.03
N ARG A 175 9.89 -27.13 -36.21
CA ARG A 175 8.89 -26.72 -37.22
C ARG A 175 8.22 -25.40 -36.82
N ALA A 176 7.89 -25.22 -35.52
CA ALA A 176 7.33 -23.97 -34.98
C ALA A 176 8.26 -22.80 -35.28
N ILE A 177 9.54 -22.91 -34.93
CA ILE A 177 10.57 -21.88 -35.16
C ILE A 177 10.75 -21.60 -36.65
N ASN A 178 10.83 -22.64 -37.49
CA ASN A 178 10.98 -22.48 -38.95
C ASN A 178 9.77 -21.76 -39.55
N GLN A 179 8.56 -22.06 -39.06
CA GLN A 179 7.34 -21.41 -39.55
C GLN A 179 7.36 -19.91 -39.23
N LEU A 180 7.65 -19.52 -37.96
CA LEU A 180 7.78 -18.12 -37.58
C LEU A 180 8.84 -17.39 -38.39
N ASN A 181 10.00 -18.02 -38.62
CA ASN A 181 11.06 -17.44 -39.44
C ASN A 181 10.65 -17.23 -40.91
N LYS A 182 9.83 -18.12 -41.48
CA LYS A 182 9.27 -17.92 -42.83
C LYS A 182 8.36 -16.71 -42.89
N CYS A 183 7.45 -16.59 -41.92
CA CYS A 183 6.52 -15.47 -41.83
C CYS A 183 7.25 -14.14 -41.56
N ALA A 184 8.27 -14.15 -40.69
CA ALA A 184 9.11 -12.98 -40.42
C ALA A 184 9.87 -12.50 -41.69
N LYS A 185 10.19 -13.39 -42.62
CA LYS A 185 10.75 -12.98 -43.92
C LYS A 185 9.71 -12.38 -44.86
N ALA A 186 8.46 -12.84 -44.78
CA ALA A 186 7.34 -12.31 -45.56
C ALA A 186 6.87 -10.94 -45.06
N ASN A 187 6.94 -10.70 -43.75
CA ASN A 187 6.61 -9.41 -43.12
C ASN A 187 7.71 -8.99 -42.12
N PRO A 188 8.84 -8.43 -42.60
CA PRO A 188 10.00 -8.11 -41.75
C PRO A 188 9.77 -7.01 -40.72
N LYS A 189 8.75 -6.17 -40.91
CA LYS A 189 8.44 -5.04 -40.02
C LYS A 189 7.68 -5.46 -38.76
N SER A 190 6.96 -6.59 -38.83
CA SER A 190 6.18 -7.06 -37.68
C SER A 190 7.10 -7.56 -36.55
N GLY A 191 6.87 -7.09 -35.38
CA GLY A 191 7.54 -7.52 -34.13
C GLY A 191 6.95 -8.81 -33.56
N ILE A 192 5.72 -9.17 -33.96
CA ILE A 192 4.97 -10.27 -33.34
C ILE A 192 5.66 -11.63 -33.50
N TYR A 193 6.32 -11.88 -34.62
CA TYR A 193 7.04 -13.13 -34.85
C TYR A 193 8.24 -13.28 -33.91
N ASP A 194 8.98 -12.19 -33.70
CA ASP A 194 10.08 -12.17 -32.73
C ASP A 194 9.58 -12.38 -31.30
N TYR A 195 8.43 -11.82 -30.97
CA TYR A 195 7.79 -12.08 -29.69
C TYR A 195 7.49 -13.58 -29.49
N TYR A 196 6.89 -14.24 -30.48
CA TYR A 196 6.61 -15.69 -30.39
C TYR A 196 7.88 -16.56 -30.43
N LEU A 197 8.93 -16.15 -31.15
CA LEU A 197 10.25 -16.81 -31.07
C LEU A 197 10.85 -16.67 -29.67
N GLY A 198 10.66 -15.52 -29.02
CA GLY A 198 11.02 -15.31 -27.64
C GLY A 198 10.27 -16.24 -26.68
N LYS A 199 8.94 -16.37 -26.84
CA LYS A 199 8.14 -17.34 -26.07
C LYS A 199 8.62 -18.76 -26.20
N LEU A 200 8.82 -19.25 -27.44
CA LEU A 200 9.37 -20.59 -27.69
C LEU A 200 10.77 -20.76 -27.07
N SER A 201 11.54 -19.69 -26.97
CA SER A 201 12.86 -19.74 -26.32
C SER A 201 12.74 -19.85 -24.78
N ILE A 202 11.73 -19.21 -24.19
CA ILE A 202 11.39 -19.40 -22.75
C ILE A 202 10.99 -20.84 -22.50
N ASP A 203 10.10 -21.40 -23.32
CA ASP A 203 9.63 -22.80 -23.21
C ASP A 203 10.78 -23.81 -23.28
N GLN A 204 11.89 -23.45 -23.96
CA GLN A 204 13.11 -24.22 -24.03
C GLN A 204 14.14 -23.93 -22.92
N GLY A 205 13.83 -23.05 -21.97
CA GLY A 205 14.77 -22.60 -20.94
C GLY A 205 15.89 -21.67 -21.44
N LYS A 206 15.81 -21.18 -22.68
CA LYS A 206 16.85 -20.34 -23.31
C LYS A 206 16.60 -18.85 -23.09
N VAL A 207 16.63 -18.41 -21.83
CA VAL A 207 16.26 -17.05 -21.42
C VAL A 207 17.08 -15.95 -22.13
N ASN A 208 18.39 -16.17 -22.40
CA ASN A 208 19.20 -15.20 -23.13
C ASN A 208 18.72 -14.98 -24.57
N LYS A 209 18.36 -16.07 -25.27
CA LYS A 209 17.77 -15.98 -26.62
C LYS A 209 16.40 -15.31 -26.59
N ALA A 210 15.60 -15.61 -25.59
CA ALA A 210 14.30 -14.97 -25.42
C ALA A 210 14.46 -13.45 -25.25
N LEU A 211 15.41 -13.01 -24.44
CA LEU A 211 15.73 -11.59 -24.25
C LEU A 211 16.09 -10.90 -25.59
N GLU A 212 16.95 -11.54 -26.40
CA GLU A 212 17.32 -11.01 -27.71
C GLU A 212 16.09 -10.88 -28.64
N PHE A 213 15.23 -11.91 -28.65
CA PHE A 213 14.01 -11.90 -29.45
C PHE A 213 13.02 -10.86 -29.01
N PHE A 214 12.72 -10.74 -27.70
CA PHE A 214 11.82 -9.71 -27.18
C PHE A 214 12.36 -8.30 -27.43
N ALA A 215 13.66 -8.09 -27.25
CA ALA A 215 14.29 -6.80 -27.55
C ALA A 215 14.20 -6.45 -29.05
N ARG A 216 14.28 -7.45 -29.94
CA ARG A 216 14.09 -7.26 -31.39
C ARG A 216 12.63 -6.98 -31.73
N ALA A 217 11.70 -7.68 -31.08
CA ALA A 217 10.26 -7.42 -31.20
C ALA A 217 9.93 -5.97 -30.82
N ASN A 218 10.41 -5.51 -29.66
CA ASN A 218 10.19 -4.14 -29.19
C ASN A 218 10.83 -3.07 -30.10
N ARG A 219 12.01 -3.36 -30.69
CA ARG A 219 12.61 -2.43 -31.66
C ARG A 219 11.84 -2.32 -32.96
N LYS A 220 11.26 -3.44 -33.46
CA LYS A 220 10.45 -3.44 -34.69
C LYS A 220 9.07 -2.84 -34.47
N GLN A 221 8.49 -3.10 -33.32
CA GLN A 221 7.13 -2.72 -32.96
C GLN A 221 7.08 -2.25 -31.50
N PRO A 222 7.41 -0.96 -31.25
CA PRO A 222 7.47 -0.40 -29.89
C PRO A 222 6.13 -0.35 -29.13
N ASP A 223 5.02 -0.43 -29.86
CA ASP A 223 3.65 -0.48 -29.34
C ASP A 223 3.16 -1.91 -29.02
N LEU A 224 4.01 -2.93 -29.20
CA LEU A 224 3.68 -4.30 -28.85
C LEU A 224 3.84 -4.54 -27.34
N ASN A 225 2.77 -4.27 -26.56
CA ASN A 225 2.79 -4.36 -25.10
C ASN A 225 3.25 -5.73 -24.58
N GLN A 226 2.90 -6.83 -25.28
CA GLN A 226 3.32 -8.17 -24.89
C GLN A 226 4.85 -8.32 -24.89
N ALA A 227 5.54 -7.73 -25.89
CA ALA A 227 7.00 -7.77 -25.97
C ALA A 227 7.65 -6.91 -24.88
N VAL A 228 7.07 -5.74 -24.61
CA VAL A 228 7.49 -4.82 -23.53
C VAL A 228 7.37 -5.50 -22.19
N ASN A 229 6.22 -6.13 -21.91
CA ASN A 229 5.97 -6.82 -20.65
C ASN A 229 6.93 -7.99 -20.45
N ALA A 230 7.09 -8.86 -21.48
CA ALA A 230 8.01 -9.98 -21.43
C ALA A 230 9.47 -9.55 -21.21
N LEU A 231 9.88 -8.47 -21.88
CA LEU A 231 11.23 -7.89 -21.75
C LEU A 231 11.46 -7.33 -20.35
N GLY A 232 10.48 -6.59 -19.84
CA GLY A 232 10.51 -6.01 -18.49
C GLY A 232 10.60 -7.07 -17.41
N ILE A 233 9.78 -8.13 -17.47
CA ILE A 233 9.81 -9.25 -16.52
C ILE A 233 11.21 -9.90 -16.48
N ILE A 234 11.82 -10.17 -17.64
CA ILE A 234 13.17 -10.75 -17.67
C ILE A 234 14.20 -9.83 -17.04
N TYR A 235 14.07 -8.52 -17.22
CA TYR A 235 14.95 -7.56 -16.57
C TYR A 235 14.72 -7.50 -15.06
N GLU A 236 13.46 -7.57 -14.59
CA GLU A 236 13.11 -7.64 -13.17
C GLU A 236 13.70 -8.90 -12.52
N ASP A 237 13.51 -10.08 -13.13
CA ASP A 237 14.04 -11.37 -12.65
C ASP A 237 15.58 -11.38 -12.55
N ARG A 238 16.24 -10.55 -13.34
CA ARG A 238 17.70 -10.37 -13.32
C ARG A 238 18.15 -9.21 -12.44
N GLU A 239 17.25 -8.59 -11.69
CA GLU A 239 17.50 -7.40 -10.88
C GLU A 239 18.04 -6.19 -11.70
N GLN A 240 17.84 -6.21 -13.02
CA GLN A 240 18.21 -5.11 -13.92
C GLN A 240 17.09 -4.06 -13.97
N PHE A 241 16.69 -3.56 -12.81
CA PHE A 241 15.53 -2.69 -12.64
C PHE A 241 15.59 -1.40 -13.48
N ALA A 242 16.77 -0.81 -13.64
CA ALA A 242 16.93 0.38 -14.49
C ALA A 242 16.56 0.09 -15.96
N SER A 243 16.85 -1.11 -16.46
CA SER A 243 16.50 -1.53 -17.81
C SER A 243 15.00 -1.80 -17.94
N ALA A 244 14.37 -2.42 -16.94
CA ALA A 244 12.93 -2.64 -16.88
C ALA A 244 12.18 -1.31 -16.90
N ILE A 245 12.54 -0.37 -15.99
CA ILE A 245 11.95 0.97 -15.91
C ILE A 245 12.04 1.68 -17.26
N LYS A 246 13.21 1.69 -17.89
CA LYS A 246 13.41 2.36 -19.19
C LYS A 246 12.52 1.78 -20.31
N VAL A 247 12.34 0.46 -20.31
CA VAL A 247 11.46 -0.21 -21.30
C VAL A 247 10.00 0.19 -21.06
N TYR A 248 9.54 0.17 -19.80
CA TYR A 248 8.18 0.58 -19.43
C TYR A 248 7.92 2.07 -19.70
N GLU A 249 8.85 2.95 -19.34
CA GLU A 249 8.74 4.38 -19.62
C GLU A 249 8.59 4.69 -21.10
N ASN A 250 9.41 4.04 -21.95
CA ASN A 250 9.35 4.25 -23.39
C ASN A 250 8.01 3.81 -23.97
N TYR A 251 7.47 2.70 -23.49
CA TYR A 251 6.15 2.23 -23.90
C TYR A 251 5.03 3.16 -23.40
N LEU A 252 5.07 3.59 -22.15
CA LEU A 252 4.08 4.51 -21.56
C LEU A 252 4.05 5.92 -22.17
N LYS A 253 5.05 6.27 -23.00
CA LYS A 253 4.99 7.45 -23.89
C LYS A 253 4.12 7.21 -25.12
N ILE A 254 3.96 5.96 -25.54
CA ILE A 254 3.15 5.56 -26.71
C ILE A 254 1.70 5.30 -26.26
N ASP A 255 1.53 4.45 -25.24
CA ASP A 255 0.24 4.18 -24.61
C ASP A 255 0.31 4.53 -23.11
N PRO A 256 -0.08 5.77 -22.75
CA PRO A 256 -0.11 6.22 -21.36
C PRO A 256 -1.12 5.49 -20.48
N THR A 257 -2.06 4.75 -21.05
CA THR A 257 -3.22 4.18 -20.36
C THR A 257 -3.17 2.66 -20.20
N ASP A 258 -2.07 2.02 -20.62
CA ASP A 258 -1.91 0.58 -20.42
C ASP A 258 -1.74 0.23 -18.93
N SER A 259 -2.84 -0.20 -18.29
CA SER A 259 -2.88 -0.56 -16.87
C SER A 259 -1.89 -1.68 -16.52
N SER A 260 -1.60 -2.61 -17.45
CA SER A 260 -0.66 -3.71 -17.20
C SER A 260 0.76 -3.20 -17.01
N ILE A 261 1.21 -2.31 -17.88
CA ILE A 261 2.56 -1.72 -17.83
C ILE A 261 2.66 -0.70 -16.70
N LEU A 262 1.60 0.10 -16.46
CA LEU A 262 1.53 1.00 -15.30
C LEU A 262 1.68 0.23 -13.98
N ASN A 263 0.97 -0.89 -13.84
CA ASN A 263 1.05 -1.71 -12.63
C ASN A 263 2.48 -2.26 -12.42
N ARG A 264 3.14 -2.75 -13.49
CA ARG A 264 4.55 -3.18 -13.42
C ARG A 264 5.49 -2.04 -13.00
N MET A 265 5.31 -0.86 -13.61
CA MET A 265 6.10 0.32 -13.26
C MET A 265 5.95 0.68 -11.78
N VAL A 266 4.70 0.72 -11.29
CA VAL A 266 4.40 0.98 -9.88
C VAL A 266 5.07 -0.05 -8.97
N GLN A 267 4.97 -1.36 -9.29
CA GLN A 267 5.57 -2.43 -8.50
C GLN A 267 7.10 -2.31 -8.43
N VAL A 268 7.76 -2.09 -9.57
CA VAL A 268 9.22 -1.97 -9.63
C VAL A 268 9.72 -0.75 -8.87
N LEU A 269 9.11 0.42 -9.07
CA LEU A 269 9.51 1.64 -8.39
C LEU A 269 9.25 1.55 -6.88
N PHE A 270 8.12 0.95 -6.48
CA PHE A 270 7.78 0.76 -5.07
C PHE A 270 8.77 -0.19 -4.37
N SER A 271 9.13 -1.32 -5.00
CA SER A 271 10.11 -2.26 -4.44
C SER A 271 11.52 -1.66 -4.29
N ARG A 272 11.78 -0.54 -4.98
CA ARG A 272 13.04 0.21 -4.90
C ARG A 272 12.97 1.45 -4.02
N GLU A 273 11.88 1.61 -3.26
CA GLU A 273 11.63 2.73 -2.35
C GLU A 273 11.70 4.11 -3.06
N LYS A 274 11.42 4.13 -4.37
CA LYS A 274 11.42 5.35 -5.18
C LYS A 274 10.08 6.07 -5.11
N TYR A 275 9.66 6.44 -3.91
CA TYR A 275 8.32 6.95 -3.63
C TYR A 275 7.93 8.18 -4.44
N GLN A 276 8.87 9.09 -4.69
CA GLN A 276 8.61 10.28 -5.51
C GLN A 276 8.40 9.94 -7.00
N GLU A 277 9.15 8.96 -7.52
CA GLU A 277 9.08 8.57 -8.92
C GLU A 277 7.83 7.72 -9.21
N VAL A 278 7.33 6.93 -8.23
CA VAL A 278 6.18 6.03 -8.42
C VAL A 278 4.84 6.77 -8.43
N ILE A 279 4.72 7.89 -7.71
CA ILE A 279 3.46 8.61 -7.51
C ILE A 279 2.73 8.89 -8.85
N PRO A 280 3.33 9.53 -9.87
CA PRO A 280 2.60 9.87 -11.10
C PRO A 280 2.10 8.66 -11.88
N TYR A 281 2.73 7.49 -11.73
CA TYR A 281 2.24 6.25 -12.35
C TYR A 281 1.10 5.62 -11.54
N ALA A 282 1.19 5.69 -10.22
CA ALA A 282 0.14 5.21 -9.32
C ALA A 282 -1.13 6.07 -9.41
N GLU A 283 -0.99 7.39 -9.54
CA GLU A 283 -2.10 8.32 -9.80
C GLU A 283 -2.83 7.94 -11.09
N ARG A 284 -2.10 7.83 -12.20
CA ARG A 284 -2.66 7.43 -13.50
C ARG A 284 -3.36 6.07 -13.45
N LEU A 285 -2.75 5.10 -12.76
CA LEU A 285 -3.37 3.78 -12.59
C LEU A 285 -4.64 3.87 -11.75
N SER A 286 -4.66 4.70 -10.71
CA SER A 286 -5.83 4.93 -9.86
C SER A 286 -6.98 5.62 -10.62
N ASP A 287 -6.66 6.52 -11.54
CA ASP A 287 -7.66 7.17 -12.41
C ASP A 287 -8.30 6.18 -13.39
N LEU A 288 -7.52 5.21 -13.88
CA LEU A 288 -8.01 4.15 -14.76
C LEU A 288 -8.82 3.08 -14.01
N GLU A 289 -8.55 2.89 -12.72
CA GLU A 289 -9.18 1.87 -11.88
C GLU A 289 -9.85 2.52 -10.64
N PRO A 290 -10.85 3.39 -10.79
CA PRO A 290 -11.41 4.18 -9.70
C PRO A 290 -12.07 3.34 -8.60
N GLU A 291 -12.51 2.13 -8.92
CA GLU A 291 -13.11 1.19 -7.97
C GLU A 291 -12.06 0.34 -7.21
N ASN A 292 -10.77 0.47 -7.56
CA ASN A 292 -9.71 -0.30 -6.91
C ASN A 292 -9.28 0.37 -5.60
N LEU A 293 -10.04 0.10 -4.53
CA LEU A 293 -9.78 0.66 -3.20
C LEU A 293 -8.38 0.27 -2.66
N ASN A 294 -7.89 -0.92 -2.99
CA ASN A 294 -6.56 -1.35 -2.57
C ASN A 294 -5.45 -0.49 -3.19
N LEU A 295 -5.62 -0.09 -4.45
CA LEU A 295 -4.70 0.81 -5.12
C LEU A 295 -4.73 2.20 -4.48
N LYS A 296 -5.92 2.73 -4.17
CA LYS A 296 -6.08 4.00 -3.46
C LYS A 296 -5.40 3.98 -2.09
N VAL A 297 -5.54 2.89 -1.33
CA VAL A 297 -4.81 2.74 -0.05
C VAL A 297 -3.29 2.80 -0.27
N LYS A 298 -2.78 2.08 -1.27
CA LYS A 298 -1.34 2.13 -1.62
C LYS A 298 -0.90 3.53 -1.99
N LEU A 299 -1.70 4.26 -2.77
CA LEU A 299 -1.41 5.64 -3.16
C LEU A 299 -1.39 6.57 -1.93
N GLY A 300 -2.34 6.42 -1.01
CA GLY A 300 -2.34 7.15 0.26
C GLY A 300 -1.08 6.91 1.10
N VAL A 301 -0.61 5.64 1.17
CA VAL A 301 0.66 5.30 1.82
C VAL A 301 1.85 5.95 1.10
N LEU A 302 1.89 5.89 -0.23
CA LEU A 302 2.95 6.56 -1.03
C LEU A 302 3.01 8.07 -0.78
N TYR A 303 1.86 8.73 -0.70
CA TYR A 303 1.81 10.16 -0.35
C TYR A 303 2.33 10.40 1.07
N THR A 304 2.01 9.52 2.02
CA THR A 304 2.51 9.62 3.40
C THR A 304 4.04 9.48 3.45
N ASP A 305 4.60 8.47 2.80
CA ASP A 305 6.05 8.24 2.73
C ASP A 305 6.79 9.38 2.01
N ALA A 306 6.14 9.98 1.00
CA ALA A 306 6.62 11.14 0.28
C ALA A 306 6.40 12.48 1.04
N LYS A 307 5.82 12.44 2.24
CA LYS A 307 5.43 13.60 3.06
C LYS A 307 4.45 14.57 2.37
N LYS A 308 3.69 14.07 1.41
CA LYS A 308 2.57 14.77 0.76
C LYS A 308 1.30 14.57 1.60
N PHE A 309 1.32 15.12 2.83
CA PHE A 309 0.27 14.89 3.82
C PHE A 309 -1.13 15.37 3.40
N PRO A 310 -1.30 16.53 2.73
CA PRO A 310 -2.62 16.96 2.27
C PRO A 310 -3.27 15.96 1.30
N GLU A 311 -2.51 15.44 0.34
CA GLU A 311 -2.97 14.44 -0.63
C GLU A 311 -3.28 13.10 0.04
N ALA A 312 -2.43 12.68 0.98
CA ALA A 312 -2.66 11.47 1.78
C ALA A 312 -3.94 11.56 2.61
N ILE A 313 -4.17 12.69 3.28
CA ILE A 313 -5.38 12.95 4.07
C ILE A 313 -6.61 12.93 3.18
N SER A 314 -6.56 13.57 2.02
CA SER A 314 -7.69 13.59 1.08
C SER A 314 -8.10 12.18 0.67
N ILE A 315 -7.15 11.38 0.18
CA ILE A 315 -7.45 10.03 -0.32
C ILE A 315 -7.92 9.09 0.81
N PHE A 316 -7.34 9.20 2.02
CA PHE A 316 -7.78 8.39 3.15
C PHE A 316 -9.16 8.81 3.68
N LYS A 317 -9.53 10.10 3.63
CA LYS A 317 -10.90 10.56 3.94
C LYS A 317 -11.91 10.05 2.94
N ASP A 318 -11.60 10.06 1.65
CA ASP A 318 -12.45 9.49 0.60
C ASP A 318 -12.66 7.98 0.82
N LEU A 319 -11.58 7.26 1.15
CA LEU A 319 -11.66 5.83 1.49
C LEU A 319 -12.47 5.58 2.77
N LEU A 320 -12.35 6.43 3.77
CA LEU A 320 -13.12 6.32 5.01
C LEU A 320 -14.61 6.58 4.79
N ALA A 321 -14.97 7.45 3.82
CA ALA A 321 -16.37 7.67 3.43
C ALA A 321 -17.02 6.40 2.86
N VAL A 322 -16.23 5.55 2.17
CA VAL A 322 -16.71 4.26 1.63
C VAL A 322 -16.67 3.16 2.69
N ALA A 323 -15.68 3.18 3.58
CA ALA A 323 -15.47 2.19 4.63
C ALA A 323 -15.28 2.86 6.01
N PRO A 324 -16.36 3.38 6.64
CA PRO A 324 -16.27 4.21 7.86
C PRO A 324 -15.67 3.50 9.08
N GLN A 325 -15.68 2.18 9.09
CA GLN A 325 -15.17 1.37 10.22
C GLN A 325 -13.82 0.71 9.90
N SER A 326 -13.11 1.18 8.89
CA SER A 326 -11.80 0.64 8.56
C SER A 326 -10.75 1.13 9.58
N ASP A 327 -10.43 0.28 10.55
CA ASP A 327 -9.41 0.53 11.57
C ASP A 327 -8.06 0.92 10.95
N LYS A 328 -7.72 0.31 9.82
CA LYS A 328 -6.47 0.60 9.10
C LYS A 328 -6.43 2.02 8.52
N ILE A 329 -7.54 2.50 7.95
CA ILE A 329 -7.62 3.87 7.43
C ILE A 329 -7.65 4.87 8.57
N LEU A 330 -8.41 4.59 9.64
CA LEU A 330 -8.43 5.39 10.86
C LEU A 330 -7.02 5.53 11.45
N TYR A 331 -6.26 4.43 11.47
CA TYR A 331 -4.89 4.44 11.95
C TYR A 331 -3.97 5.31 11.09
N TYR A 332 -4.05 5.20 9.75
CA TYR A 332 -3.25 6.05 8.86
C TYR A 332 -3.56 7.53 9.05
N LEU A 333 -4.83 7.90 9.12
CA LEU A 333 -5.22 9.30 9.38
C LEU A 333 -4.70 9.77 10.73
N GLY A 334 -4.87 8.98 11.79
CA GLY A 334 -4.33 9.28 13.12
C GLY A 334 -2.83 9.50 13.10
N ALA A 335 -2.07 8.61 12.45
CA ALA A 335 -0.62 8.70 12.35
C ALA A 335 -0.15 9.93 11.54
N ILE A 336 -0.82 10.25 10.44
CA ILE A 336 -0.52 11.45 9.64
C ILE A 336 -0.76 12.72 10.46
N PHE A 337 -1.91 12.84 11.12
CA PHE A 337 -2.20 14.00 11.96
C PHE A 337 -1.23 14.14 13.15
N GLN A 338 -0.74 13.02 13.69
CA GLN A 338 0.32 13.03 14.70
C GLN A 338 1.64 13.58 14.15
N GLU A 339 2.05 13.15 12.95
CA GLU A 339 3.30 13.60 12.30
C GLU A 339 3.28 15.11 12.03
N ILE A 340 2.14 15.65 11.59
CA ILE A 340 1.97 17.10 11.39
C ILE A 340 1.63 17.87 12.66
N LYS A 341 1.64 17.19 13.83
CA LYS A 341 1.38 17.74 15.18
C LYS A 341 -0.03 18.29 15.39
N GLU A 342 -0.99 17.88 14.60
CA GLU A 342 -2.41 18.14 14.80
C GLU A 342 -3.01 17.09 15.75
N PHE A 343 -2.56 17.09 17.01
CA PHE A 343 -2.84 16.05 17.99
C PHE A 343 -4.33 15.84 18.26
N GLN A 344 -5.14 16.90 18.22
CA GLN A 344 -6.58 16.77 18.44
C GLN A 344 -7.22 15.89 17.34
N ASN A 345 -6.92 16.18 16.07
CA ASN A 345 -7.42 15.38 14.94
C ASN A 345 -6.90 13.93 15.02
N SER A 346 -5.62 13.76 15.36
CA SER A 346 -5.03 12.44 15.54
C SER A 346 -5.78 11.60 16.59
N ILE A 347 -6.04 12.17 17.76
CA ILE A 347 -6.77 11.52 18.86
C ILE A 347 -8.20 11.15 18.42
N GLU A 348 -8.88 12.01 17.65
CA GLU A 348 -10.23 11.75 17.16
C GLU A 348 -10.27 10.52 16.25
N TYR A 349 -9.28 10.34 15.37
CA TYR A 349 -9.21 9.16 14.50
C TYR A 349 -8.81 7.90 15.25
N PHE A 350 -7.77 7.96 16.09
CA PHE A 350 -7.36 6.80 16.88
C PHE A 350 -8.43 6.32 17.85
N ASN A 351 -9.22 7.23 18.44
CA ASN A 351 -10.29 6.88 19.38
C ASN A 351 -11.47 6.12 18.73
N GLN A 352 -11.58 6.14 17.40
CA GLN A 352 -12.58 5.37 16.67
C GLN A 352 -12.15 3.91 16.43
N ILE A 353 -10.88 3.57 16.69
CA ILE A 353 -10.37 2.21 16.52
C ILE A 353 -10.89 1.33 17.67
N PRO A 354 -11.66 0.26 17.38
CA PRO A 354 -12.26 -0.56 18.42
C PRO A 354 -11.22 -1.40 19.17
N SER A 355 -11.50 -1.72 20.43
CA SER A 355 -10.61 -2.54 21.29
C SER A 355 -10.35 -3.97 20.76
N SER A 356 -11.21 -4.45 19.85
CA SER A 356 -11.03 -5.74 19.17
C SER A 356 -10.02 -5.68 18.01
N SER A 357 -9.61 -4.50 17.57
CA SER A 357 -8.64 -4.33 16.49
C SER A 357 -7.22 -4.66 16.93
N GLY A 358 -6.45 -5.30 16.05
CA GLY A 358 -5.01 -5.49 16.26
C GLY A 358 -4.21 -4.18 16.33
N LEU A 359 -4.79 -3.06 15.88
CA LEU A 359 -4.17 -1.73 15.91
C LEU A 359 -4.52 -0.93 17.18
N TYR A 360 -5.44 -1.46 18.02
CA TYR A 360 -5.92 -0.75 19.20
C TYR A 360 -4.81 -0.43 20.20
N THR A 361 -3.97 -1.41 20.52
CA THR A 361 -2.89 -1.24 21.50
C THR A 361 -1.95 -0.11 21.09
N ASP A 362 -1.52 -0.12 19.84
CA ASP A 362 -0.60 0.89 19.31
C ASP A 362 -1.26 2.28 19.27
N SER A 363 -2.48 2.38 18.78
CA SER A 363 -3.24 3.65 18.79
C SER A 363 -3.50 4.17 20.21
N ALA A 364 -3.77 3.31 21.18
CA ALA A 364 -3.97 3.71 22.57
C ALA A 364 -2.68 4.27 23.21
N ILE A 365 -1.52 3.67 22.92
CA ILE A 365 -0.20 4.16 23.35
C ILE A 365 0.08 5.52 22.71
N GLN A 366 -0.13 5.67 21.40
CA GLN A 366 0.05 6.94 20.69
C GLN A 366 -0.87 8.03 21.28
N MET A 367 -2.15 7.73 21.49
CA MET A 367 -3.08 8.65 22.13
C MET A 367 -2.62 9.05 23.54
N ALA A 368 -2.19 8.09 24.37
CA ALA A 368 -1.74 8.35 25.72
C ALA A 368 -0.53 9.33 25.74
N ASN A 369 0.43 9.14 24.84
CA ASN A 369 1.57 10.03 24.70
C ASN A 369 1.16 11.45 24.27
N MET A 370 0.27 11.58 23.28
CA MET A 370 -0.23 12.89 22.85
C MET A 370 -1.05 13.57 23.94
N LEU A 371 -1.96 12.83 24.59
CA LEU A 371 -2.75 13.36 25.71
C LEU A 371 -1.88 13.77 26.88
N SER A 372 -0.83 13.02 27.21
CA SER A 372 0.16 13.39 28.21
C SER A 372 0.81 14.74 27.89
N THR A 373 1.21 14.94 26.63
CA THR A 373 1.82 16.21 26.18
C THR A 373 0.83 17.37 26.29
N LEU A 374 -0.40 17.20 25.79
CA LEU A 374 -1.44 18.22 25.86
C LEU A 374 -1.84 18.56 27.31
N ALA A 375 -1.95 17.54 28.17
CA ALA A 375 -2.29 17.69 29.56
C ALA A 375 -1.17 18.39 30.38
N GLN A 376 0.11 18.18 30.00
CA GLN A 376 1.22 18.94 30.60
C GLN A 376 1.14 20.42 30.21
N VAL A 377 0.87 20.74 28.93
CA VAL A 377 0.69 22.14 28.52
C VAL A 377 -0.48 22.78 29.25
N GLU A 378 -1.66 22.12 29.27
CA GLU A 378 -2.85 22.59 29.99
C GLU A 378 -2.58 22.85 31.48
N HIS A 379 -1.79 21.98 32.14
CA HIS A 379 -1.42 22.13 33.55
C HIS A 379 -0.62 23.42 33.82
N PHE A 380 0.30 23.76 32.91
CA PHE A 380 1.15 24.96 33.08
C PHE A 380 0.47 26.26 32.65
N ASP A 381 -0.46 26.18 31.69
CA ASP A 381 -1.22 27.34 31.22
C ASP A 381 -2.37 27.69 32.18
N GLY A 382 -2.78 26.76 33.05
CA GLY A 382 -3.86 26.95 34.01
C GLY A 382 -5.25 27.02 33.38
N GLU A 383 -5.38 26.57 32.13
CA GLU A 383 -6.61 26.63 31.32
C GLU A 383 -7.39 25.31 31.35
N GLY A 384 -8.06 25.02 32.49
CA GLY A 384 -8.97 23.89 32.57
C GLY A 384 -8.30 22.54 32.93
N ASP A 385 -8.99 21.44 32.61
CA ASP A 385 -8.55 20.06 32.91
C ASP A 385 -9.04 19.03 31.85
N LYS A 386 -9.40 19.50 30.66
CA LYS A 386 -9.98 18.69 29.59
C LYS A 386 -9.05 17.57 29.18
N TRP A 387 -7.81 17.91 28.85
CA TRP A 387 -6.84 16.94 28.34
C TRP A 387 -6.36 16.01 29.45
N GLN A 388 -6.20 16.55 30.65
CA GLN A 388 -5.87 15.76 31.83
C GLN A 388 -6.96 14.71 32.14
N LYS A 389 -8.25 15.07 32.07
CA LYS A 389 -9.37 14.13 32.24
C LYS A 389 -9.37 13.04 31.17
N GLN A 390 -9.18 13.42 29.91
CA GLN A 390 -9.11 12.43 28.81
C GLN A 390 -7.92 11.49 28.97
N PHE A 391 -6.76 12.02 29.34
CA PHE A 391 -5.55 11.24 29.61
C PHE A 391 -5.79 10.17 30.67
N PHE A 392 -6.23 10.56 31.85
CA PHE A 392 -6.49 9.60 32.93
C PHE A 392 -7.66 8.68 32.63
N GLY A 393 -8.68 9.13 31.92
CA GLY A 393 -9.79 8.29 31.44
C GLY A 393 -9.31 7.16 30.54
N LEU A 394 -8.47 7.49 29.55
CA LEU A 394 -7.87 6.49 28.65
C LEU A 394 -7.01 5.49 29.43
N LEU A 395 -6.09 5.97 30.29
CA LEU A 395 -5.21 5.11 31.06
C LEU A 395 -5.99 4.12 31.93
N ASN A 396 -6.96 4.63 32.71
CA ASN A 396 -7.73 3.80 33.63
C ASN A 396 -8.55 2.74 32.88
N LYS A 397 -9.18 3.10 31.77
CA LYS A 397 -9.94 2.17 30.93
C LYS A 397 -9.02 1.07 30.39
N THR A 398 -7.93 1.47 29.71
CA THR A 398 -7.05 0.53 29.03
C THR A 398 -6.31 -0.41 29.98
N MET A 399 -5.86 0.10 31.14
CA MET A 399 -5.20 -0.73 32.15
C MET A 399 -6.15 -1.76 32.82
N LEU A 400 -7.46 -1.46 32.90
CA LEU A 400 -8.46 -2.39 33.39
C LEU A 400 -8.78 -3.49 32.34
N GLU A 401 -8.85 -3.11 31.08
CA GLU A 401 -9.18 -4.02 29.97
C GLU A 401 -7.99 -4.89 29.55
N ASN A 402 -6.75 -4.41 29.69
CA ASN A 402 -5.55 -5.10 29.24
C ASN A 402 -4.39 -5.02 30.27
N GLN A 403 -4.22 -6.08 31.06
CA GLN A 403 -3.18 -6.16 32.09
C GLN A 403 -1.75 -6.17 31.52
N ASP A 404 -1.56 -6.58 30.28
CA ASP A 404 -0.24 -6.59 29.63
C ASP A 404 0.27 -5.17 29.35
N LEU A 405 -0.62 -4.17 29.31
CA LEU A 405 -0.30 -2.76 29.09
C LEU A 405 -0.06 -1.96 30.40
N ILE A 406 -0.24 -2.58 31.56
CA ILE A 406 -0.07 -1.88 32.84
C ILE A 406 1.29 -1.21 32.95
N THR A 407 2.36 -1.88 32.58
CA THR A 407 3.72 -1.33 32.67
C THR A 407 3.89 -0.12 31.74
N GLU A 408 3.50 -0.28 30.47
CA GLU A 408 3.63 0.78 29.46
C GLU A 408 2.84 2.04 29.85
N PHE A 409 1.59 1.87 30.25
CA PHE A 409 0.75 2.99 30.67
C PHE A 409 1.19 3.59 32.00
N SER A 410 1.78 2.80 32.90
CA SER A 410 2.38 3.33 34.13
C SER A 410 3.61 4.19 33.86
N VAL A 411 4.42 3.82 32.85
CA VAL A 411 5.54 4.66 32.39
C VAL A 411 5.04 5.98 31.83
N ILE A 412 4.03 5.95 30.95
CA ILE A 412 3.44 7.18 30.37
C ILE A 412 2.81 8.05 31.47
N LYS A 413 2.11 7.45 32.44
CA LYS A 413 1.53 8.13 33.59
C LYS A 413 2.60 8.77 34.49
N ALA A 414 3.68 8.05 34.74
CA ALA A 414 4.80 8.58 35.53
C ALA A 414 5.48 9.73 34.79
N GLY A 415 5.69 9.60 33.46
CA GLY A 415 6.23 10.68 32.63
C GLY A 415 5.38 11.96 32.67
N PHE A 416 4.05 11.82 32.62
CA PHE A 416 3.16 12.98 32.84
C PHE A 416 3.41 13.66 34.20
N TYR A 417 3.38 12.88 35.28
CA TYR A 417 3.56 13.43 36.64
C TYR A 417 4.96 14.01 36.84
N GLU A 418 5.99 13.39 36.28
CA GLU A 418 7.35 13.93 36.28
C GLU A 418 7.42 15.25 35.51
N GLY A 419 6.79 15.31 34.31
CA GLY A 419 6.72 16.51 33.48
C GLY A 419 6.05 17.71 34.16
N VAL A 420 5.15 17.48 35.10
CA VAL A 420 4.51 18.54 35.91
C VAL A 420 5.11 18.68 37.31
N GLY A 421 6.27 18.05 37.58
CA GLY A 421 7.00 18.18 38.85
C GLY A 421 6.39 17.41 40.04
N GLN A 422 5.42 16.50 39.78
CA GLN A 422 4.76 15.72 40.84
C GLN A 422 5.45 14.35 41.03
N TYR A 423 6.72 14.36 41.44
CA TYR A 423 7.58 13.18 41.51
C TYR A 423 7.03 12.06 42.39
N LYS A 424 6.37 12.40 43.50
CA LYS A 424 5.71 11.40 44.35
C LYS A 424 4.67 10.58 43.61
N LYS A 425 3.81 11.24 42.81
CA LYS A 425 2.80 10.53 42.00
C LYS A 425 3.42 9.75 40.85
N ALA A 426 4.51 10.25 40.26
CA ALA A 426 5.27 9.51 39.24
C ALA A 426 5.83 8.20 39.83
N MET A 427 6.45 8.28 41.01
CA MET A 427 6.94 7.13 41.76
C MET A 427 5.81 6.13 42.08
N GLU A 428 4.66 6.58 42.56
CA GLU A 428 3.50 5.74 42.84
C GLU A 428 2.99 5.02 41.61
N ALA A 429 2.95 5.73 40.46
CA ALA A 429 2.56 5.12 39.17
C ALA A 429 3.51 4.00 38.75
N MET A 430 4.82 4.19 38.86
CA MET A 430 5.82 3.15 38.54
C MET A 430 5.80 2.00 39.52
N SER A 431 5.64 2.29 40.82
CA SER A 431 5.54 1.27 41.89
C SER A 431 4.33 0.34 41.66
N TYR A 432 3.22 0.87 41.15
CA TYR A 432 2.03 0.07 40.81
C TYR A 432 2.32 -1.01 39.75
N ALA A 433 3.23 -0.76 38.82
CA ALA A 433 3.60 -1.71 37.78
C ALA A 433 4.73 -2.68 38.18
N GLN A 434 5.33 -2.51 39.35
CA GLN A 434 6.57 -3.23 39.73
C GLN A 434 6.41 -4.76 39.73
N GLU A 435 5.23 -5.26 40.08
CA GLU A 435 4.93 -6.71 40.09
C GLU A 435 4.50 -7.26 38.72
N ASN A 436 4.37 -6.41 37.70
CA ASN A 436 3.98 -6.84 36.38
C ASN A 436 5.13 -7.58 35.68
N LYS A 437 4.81 -8.67 34.96
CA LYS A 437 5.79 -9.48 34.23
C LYS A 437 6.63 -8.70 33.21
N ASN A 438 6.10 -7.58 32.69
CA ASN A 438 6.76 -6.73 31.71
C ASN A 438 7.67 -5.66 32.34
N PHE A 439 7.79 -5.65 33.69
CA PHE A 439 8.62 -4.66 34.40
C PHE A 439 10.11 -5.02 34.29
N SER A 440 10.78 -4.42 33.30
CA SER A 440 12.17 -4.70 32.92
C SER A 440 13.20 -3.96 33.80
N THR A 441 14.48 -4.26 33.61
CA THR A 441 15.60 -3.54 34.24
C THR A 441 15.55 -2.03 33.94
N ASN A 442 15.15 -1.61 32.74
CA ASN A 442 15.00 -0.20 32.40
C ASN A 442 13.92 0.49 33.26
N HIS A 443 12.81 -0.19 33.51
CA HIS A 443 11.75 0.33 34.39
C HIS A 443 12.25 0.45 35.84
N LYS A 444 13.11 -0.45 36.30
CA LYS A 444 13.74 -0.34 37.61
C LYS A 444 14.65 0.87 37.72
N TYR A 445 15.44 1.18 36.68
CA TYR A 445 16.24 2.42 36.66
C TYR A 445 15.36 3.65 36.74
N TYR A 446 14.28 3.68 35.97
CA TYR A 446 13.37 4.81 36.01
C TYR A 446 12.71 4.99 37.41
N LEU A 447 12.24 3.90 38.00
CA LEU A 447 11.69 3.95 39.37
C LEU A 447 12.76 4.36 40.37
N ALA A 448 13.99 3.88 40.26
CA ALA A 448 15.09 4.26 41.13
C ALA A 448 15.42 5.75 41.02
N SER A 449 15.39 6.34 39.81
CA SER A 449 15.59 7.78 39.61
C SER A 449 14.48 8.63 40.27
N LEU A 450 13.23 8.13 40.21
CA LEU A 450 12.10 8.78 40.90
C LEU A 450 12.24 8.69 42.44
N TYR A 451 12.75 7.57 42.97
CA TYR A 451 13.10 7.46 44.38
C TYR A 451 14.18 8.49 44.78
N GLU A 452 15.19 8.73 43.96
CA GLU A 452 16.21 9.77 44.21
C GLU A 452 15.59 11.18 44.29
N LYS A 453 14.70 11.51 43.33
CA LYS A 453 14.00 12.80 43.30
C LYS A 453 13.12 13.02 44.55
N GLU A 454 12.52 11.96 45.08
CA GLU A 454 11.74 11.97 46.32
C GLU A 454 12.59 11.77 47.61
N LYS A 455 13.93 11.78 47.47
CA LYS A 455 14.90 11.55 48.56
C LYS A 455 14.74 10.21 49.30
N LYS A 456 14.15 9.23 48.65
CA LYS A 456 14.01 7.84 49.11
C LYS A 456 15.24 7.01 48.71
N TYR A 457 16.36 7.41 49.23
CA TYR A 457 17.67 6.93 48.82
C TYR A 457 17.91 5.44 49.10
N GLU A 458 17.36 4.93 50.21
CA GLU A 458 17.51 3.51 50.56
C GLU A 458 16.75 2.61 49.59
N GLU A 459 15.54 2.99 49.20
CA GLU A 459 14.71 2.27 48.27
C GLU A 459 15.35 2.27 46.86
N SER A 460 15.88 3.42 46.42
CA SER A 460 16.65 3.54 45.17
C SER A 460 17.84 2.58 45.19
N THR A 461 18.67 2.63 46.23
CA THR A 461 19.85 1.78 46.36
C THR A 461 19.47 0.28 46.36
N LYS A 462 18.45 -0.11 47.14
CA LYS A 462 17.96 -1.50 47.19
C LYS A 462 17.53 -1.99 45.81
N LEU A 463 16.82 -1.15 45.06
CA LEU A 463 16.35 -1.49 43.73
C LEU A 463 17.51 -1.72 42.73
N ILE A 464 18.51 -0.83 42.74
CA ILE A 464 19.70 -0.96 41.91
C ILE A 464 20.57 -2.16 42.33
N MET A 465 20.74 -2.41 43.62
CA MET A 465 21.43 -3.61 44.11
C MET A 465 20.74 -4.89 43.64
N SER A 466 19.39 -4.91 43.60
CA SER A 466 18.66 -6.05 43.04
C SER A 466 18.95 -6.33 41.55
N ILE A 467 19.42 -5.34 40.83
CA ILE A 467 19.91 -5.51 39.44
C ILE A 467 21.31 -6.14 39.48
N LEU A 468 22.20 -5.62 40.33
CA LEU A 468 23.57 -6.09 40.46
C LEU A 468 23.66 -7.53 41.00
N ASP A 469 22.74 -7.94 41.84
CA ASP A 469 22.63 -9.34 42.32
C ASP A 469 22.42 -10.32 41.16
N LYS A 470 21.69 -9.91 40.14
CA LYS A 470 21.43 -10.71 38.94
C LYS A 470 22.48 -10.49 37.84
N GLU A 471 22.97 -9.27 37.72
CA GLU A 471 23.87 -8.81 36.69
C GLU A 471 25.08 -8.07 37.31
N PRO A 472 26.05 -8.74 37.95
CA PRO A 472 27.17 -8.09 38.64
C PRO A 472 28.07 -7.22 37.73
N LYS A 473 28.06 -7.49 36.43
CA LYS A 473 28.79 -6.74 35.40
C LYS A 473 27.93 -5.67 34.70
N ASN A 474 26.84 -5.24 35.31
CA ASN A 474 26.01 -4.17 34.75
C ASN A 474 26.64 -2.81 35.06
N ALA A 475 27.39 -2.28 34.08
CA ALA A 475 28.10 -1.01 34.20
C ALA A 475 27.14 0.16 34.52
N GLN A 476 25.94 0.14 33.99
CA GLN A 476 24.94 1.17 34.18
C GLN A 476 24.43 1.24 35.62
N ALA A 477 24.26 0.05 36.27
CA ALA A 477 23.88 -0.03 37.68
C ALA A 477 24.98 0.52 38.60
N TRP A 478 26.25 0.18 38.35
CA TRP A 478 27.37 0.77 39.07
C TRP A 478 27.47 2.29 38.87
N ASN A 479 27.27 2.77 37.64
CA ASN A 479 27.24 4.21 37.33
C ASN A 479 26.10 4.92 38.06
N PHE A 480 24.91 4.32 38.07
CA PHE A 480 23.77 4.89 38.81
C PHE A 480 24.06 5.08 40.27
N LEU A 481 24.63 4.07 40.97
CA LEU A 481 25.03 4.19 42.37
C LEU A 481 26.08 5.31 42.57
N GLY A 482 27.06 5.38 41.66
CA GLY A 482 28.08 6.46 41.71
C GLY A 482 27.46 7.85 41.58
N TYR A 483 26.59 8.04 40.59
CA TYR A 483 25.92 9.34 40.38
C TYR A 483 24.99 9.72 41.55
N SER A 484 24.18 8.75 42.01
CA SER A 484 23.30 8.93 43.17
C SER A 484 24.06 9.41 44.43
N MET A 485 25.26 8.85 44.69
CA MET A 485 26.09 9.27 45.80
C MET A 485 26.68 10.68 45.63
N LEU A 486 27.02 11.10 44.43
CA LEU A 486 27.44 12.46 44.14
C LEU A 486 26.35 13.49 44.42
N LEU A 487 25.07 13.14 44.20
CA LEU A 487 23.93 14.01 44.51
C LEU A 487 23.69 14.17 46.02
N ARG A 488 24.03 13.15 46.81
CA ARG A 488 23.82 13.16 48.27
C ARG A 488 24.91 13.91 49.05
N GLU A 489 26.03 14.25 48.41
CA GLU A 489 27.20 14.96 48.97
C GLU A 489 27.91 14.27 50.17
N ASN A 490 27.48 13.07 50.57
CA ASN A 490 27.93 12.43 51.80
C ASN A 490 29.04 11.40 51.63
N SER A 491 29.43 11.02 50.39
CA SER A 491 30.37 9.91 50.16
C SER A 491 31.03 9.99 48.78
N ILE A 492 31.69 11.13 48.50
CA ILE A 492 32.34 11.38 47.19
C ILE A 492 33.38 10.29 46.83
N ASP A 493 34.10 9.80 47.83
CA ASP A 493 35.14 8.77 47.58
C ASP A 493 34.54 7.40 47.23
N GLN A 494 33.43 7.02 47.84
CA GLN A 494 32.68 5.81 47.50
C GLN A 494 32.02 5.92 46.11
N ALA A 495 31.52 7.12 45.76
CA ALA A 495 31.02 7.38 44.40
C ALA A 495 32.10 7.10 43.35
N TYR A 496 33.35 7.50 43.63
CA TYR A 496 34.48 7.25 42.71
C TYR A 496 34.75 5.76 42.51
N GLU A 497 34.69 4.95 43.58
CA GLU A 497 34.89 3.48 43.47
C GLU A 497 33.83 2.85 42.57
N PHE A 498 32.56 3.23 42.68
CA PHE A 498 31.48 2.74 41.83
C PHE A 498 31.66 3.20 40.37
N ILE A 499 32.02 4.47 40.13
CA ILE A 499 32.30 5.03 38.80
C ILE A 499 33.50 4.28 38.14
N GLN A 500 34.54 4.04 38.91
CA GLN A 500 35.70 3.27 38.41
C GLN A 500 35.33 1.83 38.07
N THR A 501 34.46 1.21 38.86
CA THR A 501 33.93 -0.13 38.56
C THR A 501 33.15 -0.13 37.26
N ALA A 502 32.26 0.85 37.06
CA ALA A 502 31.50 1.03 35.82
C ALA A 502 32.45 1.23 34.61
N LEU A 503 33.47 2.08 34.74
CA LEU A 503 34.45 2.33 33.70
C LEU A 503 35.32 1.12 33.34
N LYS A 504 35.67 0.26 34.32
CA LYS A 504 36.38 -1.00 34.03
C LYS A 504 35.52 -1.95 33.19
N ILE A 505 34.20 -1.94 33.37
CA ILE A 505 33.27 -2.77 32.61
C ILE A 505 33.01 -2.17 31.23
N ASN A 506 32.74 -0.86 31.15
CA ASN A 506 32.47 -0.14 29.90
C ASN A 506 33.26 1.19 29.81
N PRO A 507 34.52 1.15 29.32
CA PRO A 507 35.41 2.32 29.31
C PRO A 507 34.97 3.47 28.39
N ASN A 508 34.16 3.16 27.37
CA ASN A 508 33.82 4.10 26.30
C ASN A 508 32.40 4.68 26.42
N ASP A 509 31.70 4.38 27.49
CA ASP A 509 30.36 4.86 27.72
C ASP A 509 30.33 6.36 28.04
N GLY A 510 29.48 7.10 27.30
CA GLY A 510 29.32 8.54 27.46
C GLY A 510 28.73 8.94 28.81
N TYR A 511 27.75 8.21 29.29
CA TYR A 511 27.08 8.49 30.57
C TYR A 511 27.97 8.25 31.77
N ILE A 512 28.80 7.20 31.74
CA ILE A 512 29.77 6.94 32.79
C ILE A 512 30.86 8.05 32.80
N ARG A 513 31.24 8.51 31.62
CA ARG A 513 32.19 9.62 31.50
C ARG A 513 31.60 10.95 31.97
N ASP A 514 30.31 11.18 31.76
CA ASP A 514 29.59 12.33 32.30
C ASP A 514 29.61 12.28 33.83
N THR A 515 29.23 11.18 34.45
CA THR A 515 29.26 10.98 35.89
C THR A 515 30.67 11.19 36.48
N LEU A 516 31.71 10.71 35.79
CA LEU A 516 33.11 10.97 36.19
C LEU A 516 33.44 12.47 36.08
N GLY A 517 32.97 13.16 35.04
CA GLY A 517 33.10 14.59 34.88
C GLY A 517 32.44 15.33 36.05
N TRP A 518 31.21 14.91 36.40
CA TRP A 518 30.48 15.46 37.53
C TRP A 518 31.18 15.23 38.88
N TYR A 519 31.82 14.04 39.06
CA TYR A 519 32.69 13.77 40.21
C TYR A 519 33.82 14.80 40.33
N PHE A 520 34.58 15.05 39.26
CA PHE A 520 35.68 16.02 39.26
C PHE A 520 35.17 17.45 39.49
N TYR A 521 34.00 17.81 39.01
CA TYR A 521 33.38 19.09 39.30
C TYR A 521 33.12 19.25 40.79
N LYS A 522 32.51 18.25 41.44
CA LYS A 522 32.26 18.24 42.90
C LYS A 522 33.53 18.29 43.74
N LYS A 523 34.66 17.82 43.20
CA LYS A 523 36.01 17.95 43.80
C LYS A 523 36.65 19.34 43.54
N GLY A 524 36.05 20.24 42.81
CA GLY A 524 36.61 21.53 42.42
C GLY A 524 37.62 21.46 41.27
N GLU A 525 37.79 20.29 40.62
CA GLU A 525 38.76 20.06 39.54
C GLU A 525 38.12 20.36 38.15
N VAL A 526 37.69 21.61 37.97
CA VAL A 526 36.86 22.06 36.83
C VAL A 526 37.45 21.72 35.46
N LYS A 527 38.80 21.82 35.30
CA LYS A 527 39.45 21.47 34.02
C LYS A 527 39.37 19.98 33.68
N LYS A 528 39.52 19.10 34.69
CA LYS A 528 39.33 17.65 34.49
C LYS A 528 37.89 17.32 34.19
N ALA A 529 36.96 17.93 34.91
CA ALA A 529 35.52 17.82 34.67
C ALA A 529 35.17 18.13 33.21
N LEU A 530 35.65 19.29 32.72
CA LEU A 530 35.42 19.68 31.32
C LEU A 530 35.90 18.63 30.32
N GLY A 531 37.10 18.07 30.55
CA GLY A 531 37.64 17.05 29.64
C GLY A 531 36.79 15.81 29.54
N HIS A 532 36.27 15.32 30.67
CA HIS A 532 35.34 14.16 30.72
C HIS A 532 33.98 14.47 30.13
N LEU A 533 33.40 15.64 30.41
CA LEU A 533 32.12 16.07 29.88
C LEU A 533 32.16 16.29 28.36
N LEU A 534 33.26 16.85 27.81
CA LEU A 534 33.42 16.95 26.35
C LEU A 534 33.54 15.59 25.69
N TYR A 535 34.22 14.63 26.34
CA TYR A 535 34.21 13.25 25.84
C TYR A 535 32.79 12.65 25.87
N ALA A 536 32.05 12.79 26.96
CA ALA A 536 30.67 12.37 27.08
C ALA A 536 29.81 12.95 25.96
N HIS A 537 29.90 14.26 25.75
CA HIS A 537 29.21 14.96 24.68
C HIS A 537 29.59 14.46 23.28
N SER A 538 30.85 14.07 23.05
CA SER A 538 31.25 13.48 21.76
C SER A 538 30.59 12.12 21.47
N LYS A 539 30.17 11.40 22.52
CA LYS A 539 29.49 10.10 22.43
C LYS A 539 27.97 10.25 22.40
N VAL A 540 27.42 11.19 23.16
CA VAL A 540 25.97 11.45 23.26
C VAL A 540 25.74 12.96 23.12
N PRO A 541 25.74 13.49 21.89
CA PRO A 541 25.82 14.94 21.67
C PRO A 541 24.56 15.70 22.04
N ASP A 542 23.38 15.06 22.06
CA ASP A 542 22.08 15.73 22.29
C ASP A 542 21.42 15.37 23.62
N ASP A 543 22.20 14.76 24.54
CA ASP A 543 21.71 14.44 25.87
C ASP A 543 21.56 15.72 26.72
N VAL A 544 20.36 15.91 27.28
CA VAL A 544 19.98 17.13 28.01
C VAL A 544 20.83 17.31 29.27
N ASP A 545 21.09 16.25 30.03
CA ASP A 545 21.83 16.34 31.28
C ASP A 545 23.32 16.62 31.03
N ILE A 546 23.92 15.99 30.05
CA ILE A 546 25.32 16.28 29.61
C ILE A 546 25.43 17.74 29.17
N LEU A 547 24.46 18.24 28.40
CA LEU A 547 24.43 19.63 27.95
C LEU A 547 24.27 20.61 29.14
N LYS A 548 23.44 20.27 30.11
CA LYS A 548 23.28 21.05 31.36
C LYS A 548 24.57 21.05 32.20
N HIS A 549 25.23 19.90 32.34
CA HIS A 549 26.52 19.80 33.06
C HIS A 549 27.61 20.66 32.39
N LEU A 550 27.71 20.60 31.04
CA LEU A 550 28.63 21.46 30.29
C LEU A 550 28.31 22.95 30.48
N ALA A 551 27.04 23.32 30.49
CA ALA A 551 26.64 24.71 30.75
C ALA A 551 27.07 25.18 32.13
N ILE A 552 26.89 24.35 33.17
CA ILE A 552 27.32 24.64 34.53
C ILE A 552 28.84 24.85 34.57
N ILE A 553 29.63 23.97 33.98
CA ILE A 553 31.10 24.08 33.93
C ILE A 553 31.56 25.36 33.22
N HIS A 554 30.93 25.69 32.07
CA HIS A 554 31.27 26.91 31.35
C HIS A 554 30.85 28.18 32.09
N THR A 555 29.78 28.13 32.88
CA THR A 555 29.39 29.24 33.77
C THR A 555 30.44 29.45 34.87
N GLU A 556 30.91 28.37 35.50
CA GLU A 556 31.97 28.41 36.53
C GLU A 556 33.29 28.98 35.99
N MET A 557 33.56 28.74 34.69
CA MET A 557 34.72 29.30 33.99
C MET A 557 34.50 30.72 33.48
N ASN A 558 33.37 31.37 33.76
CA ASN A 558 32.98 32.69 33.25
C ASN A 558 32.82 32.73 31.71
N GLU A 559 32.57 31.58 31.07
CA GLU A 559 32.35 31.48 29.63
C GLU A 559 30.84 31.47 29.27
N ASN A 560 30.09 32.49 29.73
CA ASN A 560 28.64 32.59 29.64
C ASN A 560 28.06 32.39 28.21
N LYS A 561 28.81 32.77 27.16
CA LYS A 561 28.35 32.56 25.78
C LYS A 561 28.29 31.07 25.42
N LYS A 562 29.25 30.28 25.87
CA LYS A 562 29.26 28.82 25.64
C LYS A 562 28.21 28.14 26.50
N ALA A 563 28.09 28.53 27.77
CA ALA A 563 27.06 28.03 28.67
C ALA A 563 25.66 28.22 28.08
N LYS A 564 25.34 29.43 27.59
CA LYS A 564 24.07 29.70 26.91
C LYS A 564 23.85 28.83 25.68
N SER A 565 24.88 28.64 24.83
CA SER A 565 24.77 27.81 23.65
C SER A 565 24.42 26.35 23.97
N TYR A 566 25.00 25.78 25.05
CA TYR A 566 24.66 24.43 25.52
C TYR A 566 23.22 24.36 26.04
N LEU A 567 22.75 25.36 26.81
CA LEU A 567 21.37 25.41 27.29
C LEU A 567 20.35 25.58 26.16
N GLU A 568 20.63 26.43 25.16
CA GLU A 568 19.78 26.57 23.97
C GLU A 568 19.69 25.27 23.19
N ARG A 569 20.78 24.50 23.14
CA ARG A 569 20.77 23.17 22.54
C ARG A 569 19.97 22.17 23.38
N ALA A 570 20.15 22.16 24.69
CA ALA A 570 19.35 21.35 25.61
C ALA A 570 17.85 21.62 25.46
N LEU A 571 17.47 22.91 25.30
CA LEU A 571 16.09 23.33 25.12
C LEU A 571 15.40 22.72 23.88
N LYS A 572 16.17 22.38 22.83
CA LYS A 572 15.64 21.73 21.62
C LYS A 572 15.30 20.25 21.84
N HIS A 573 15.93 19.61 22.81
CA HIS A 573 15.82 18.17 23.06
C HIS A 573 15.02 17.81 24.33
N VAL A 574 14.77 18.80 25.20
CA VAL A 574 14.00 18.59 26.44
C VAL A 574 12.53 18.30 26.14
N ARG A 575 11.98 17.28 26.80
CA ARG A 575 10.58 16.85 26.66
C ARG A 575 9.69 17.31 27.79
N SER A 576 10.23 17.41 29.01
CA SER A 576 9.51 17.84 30.19
C SER A 576 9.30 19.36 30.19
N GLN A 577 8.06 19.80 30.41
CA GLN A 577 7.76 21.24 30.53
C GLN A 577 8.42 21.86 31.76
N ASN A 578 8.56 21.08 32.85
CA ASN A 578 9.26 21.53 34.04
C ASN A 578 10.74 21.82 33.75
N ASP A 579 11.46 20.86 33.15
CA ASP A 579 12.87 21.02 32.76
C ASP A 579 13.05 22.18 31.77
N LYS A 580 12.09 22.35 30.83
CA LYS A 580 12.08 23.48 29.89
C LYS A 580 12.06 24.82 30.61
N LYS A 581 11.21 24.96 31.64
CA LYS A 581 11.15 26.19 32.49
C LYS A 581 12.47 26.40 33.22
N GLU A 582 13.06 25.35 33.79
CA GLU A 582 14.35 25.45 34.49
C GLU A 582 15.50 25.88 33.57
N ILE A 583 15.57 25.33 32.37
CA ILE A 583 16.59 25.69 31.38
C ILE A 583 16.40 27.15 30.93
N MET A 584 15.14 27.57 30.67
CA MET A 584 14.84 28.97 30.29
C MET A 584 15.23 29.96 31.42
N ALA A 585 14.90 29.66 32.65
CA ALA A 585 15.32 30.49 33.81
C ALA A 585 16.85 30.57 33.92
N SER A 586 17.57 29.47 33.64
CA SER A 586 19.03 29.46 33.63
C SER A 586 19.61 30.33 32.51
N ILE A 587 18.98 30.36 31.34
CA ILE A 587 19.39 31.23 30.21
C ILE A 587 19.16 32.70 30.58
N GLU A 588 17.99 33.04 31.12
CA GLU A 588 17.65 34.41 31.56
C GLU A 588 18.65 34.93 32.64
N LYS A 589 19.02 34.07 33.57
CA LYS A 589 20.04 34.42 34.58
C LYS A 589 21.39 34.74 33.96
N LEU A 590 21.86 33.95 33.00
CA LEU A 590 23.10 34.21 32.28
C LEU A 590 23.07 35.51 31.45
N GLU A 591 21.89 35.97 31.06
CA GLU A 591 21.69 37.25 30.36
C GLU A 591 21.64 38.43 31.29
N SER A 592 20.98 38.29 32.45
CA SER A 592 20.88 39.36 33.47
C SER A 592 22.25 39.68 34.09
N ASP A 593 23.09 38.67 34.31
CA ASP A 593 24.45 38.84 34.82
C ASP A 593 25.39 39.60 33.86
N ARG A 594 24.92 39.97 32.66
CA ARG A 594 25.65 40.76 31.63
C ARG A 594 25.30 42.25 31.62
N LEU A 595 24.21 42.67 32.26
CA LEU A 595 23.87 44.09 32.35
C LEU A 595 24.82 44.74 33.38
N PRO A 596 25.69 45.70 33.01
CA PRO A 596 26.41 46.47 34.00
C PRO A 596 25.39 47.15 34.88
N ALA A 597 25.64 47.17 36.20
CA ALA A 597 24.90 48.02 37.11
C ALA A 597 24.83 49.42 36.47
N SER A 598 23.62 49.90 36.22
CA SER A 598 23.44 51.29 35.78
C SER A 598 24.15 52.16 36.80
N ASP A 599 25.22 52.84 36.39
CA ASP A 599 25.81 53.92 37.16
C ASP A 599 24.68 54.84 37.55
N GLU A 600 24.41 54.91 38.85
CA GLU A 600 23.68 56.01 39.43
C GLU A 600 24.43 57.29 39.04
N ILE A 601 23.85 58.00 38.09
CA ILE A 601 24.28 59.36 37.80
C ILE A 601 23.66 60.18 38.92
N ASP A 602 24.46 60.44 39.99
CA ASP A 602 24.23 61.49 40.92
C ASP A 602 24.30 62.84 40.19
N GLU A 603 23.19 63.61 40.23
CA GLU A 603 23.19 65.05 40.17
C GLU A 603 23.09 65.62 41.59
#